data_cc66dd07b090731bea097d6244d72185
#
_entry.id   cc66dd07b090731bea097d6244d72185
#
_cell.length_a   1.000
_cell.length_b   1.000
_cell.length_c   1.000
_cell.angle_alpha   90.00
_cell.angle_beta   90.00
_cell.angle_gamma   90.00
#
_symmetry.space_group_name_H-M   'P 1'
#
loop_
_entity.id
_entity.type
_entity.pdbx_description
1 polymer ?
#
loop_
_entity_poly.entity_id
_entity_poly.type
_entity_poly.pdbx_seq_one_letter_code
_entity_poly.pdbx_strand_id
1 'polypeptide(L)'
;MTDVTRFHTHAPENLDERFARRASGMQASEIRSLFAVASRPEIVSLAGGMPNLSALPMEMMAGLIGKLIAEHGQEALQYGSGQGHPKLREQICDVMALEGIRANPDDVVVTTGSQQALDLISRIFIDPGDVVLVEAPSYVGALGTFKQYEAQVVHVELDQDGIVSDSLREAIKTIRFSGRKIKFLYLIPNYQNPAGVLLPADRRTEILEICRKEKIMVVEDNPYGLLGFERPSPNAMRAEDSENVIYLGSFSKTIAPGLRVGWALAPAALREKLVIASESSILCPSNFTQMAISSYLADQPWRNQITAFCKLYKVRRDAMLESLDQYFPKGATWTKPQGGFYVWVNLPPEIDTKAMMPKAIVAKVAYVPGTAFYADGLGSWSMRLSYCHPTPERIREGIKSLGSVVEQEMERRSGGIALN
;
A
#
# COMPACT_ATOMS: atom_id res chain seq x y z
N MET A 1 51.98 -26.75 9.75
CA MET A 1 50.82 -27.65 9.52
C MET A 1 49.69 -27.10 10.34
N THR A 2 48.84 -26.28 9.75
CA THR A 2 47.71 -25.64 10.39
C THR A 2 46.48 -26.52 10.16
N ASP A 3 45.96 -27.02 11.27
CA ASP A 3 44.77 -27.88 11.34
C ASP A 3 43.55 -27.08 10.88
N VAL A 4 43.04 -27.41 9.70
CA VAL A 4 41.80 -26.83 9.17
C VAL A 4 40.68 -27.57 9.83
N THR A 5 40.10 -26.97 10.88
CA THR A 5 38.91 -27.46 11.54
C THR A 5 37.77 -27.67 10.53
N ARG A 6 37.45 -28.95 10.28
CA ARG A 6 36.30 -29.35 9.46
C ARG A 6 35.03 -28.81 10.13
N PHE A 7 34.39 -27.81 9.50
CA PHE A 7 33.03 -27.52 9.78
C PHE A 7 32.17 -28.73 9.45
N HIS A 8 31.66 -29.43 10.45
CA HIS A 8 30.66 -30.46 10.27
C HIS A 8 29.41 -29.78 9.70
N THR A 9 29.13 -29.96 8.42
CA THR A 9 27.82 -29.67 7.85
C THR A 9 26.82 -30.68 8.40
N HIS A 10 26.21 -30.37 9.55
CA HIS A 10 25.02 -31.08 9.95
C HIS A 10 23.95 -30.81 8.87
N ALA A 11 23.25 -31.89 8.45
CA ALA A 11 22.03 -31.73 7.67
C ALA A 11 21.13 -30.71 8.41
N PRO A 12 20.47 -29.77 7.70
CA PRO A 12 19.63 -28.79 8.38
C PRO A 12 18.61 -29.53 9.24
N GLU A 13 18.66 -29.28 10.55
CA GLU A 13 17.61 -29.77 11.48
C GLU A 13 16.26 -29.29 10.94
N ASN A 14 15.27 -30.20 10.92
CA ASN A 14 13.90 -29.80 10.66
C ASN A 14 13.44 -28.91 11.82
N LEU A 15 13.36 -27.57 11.60
CA LEU A 15 12.96 -26.60 12.59
C LEU A 15 11.43 -26.43 12.67
N ASP A 16 10.66 -27.12 11.83
CA ASP A 16 9.21 -26.91 11.70
C ASP A 16 8.46 -27.09 13.04
N GLU A 17 8.89 -28.06 13.84
CA GLU A 17 8.30 -28.29 15.18
C GLU A 17 8.65 -27.23 16.23
N ARG A 18 9.69 -26.40 15.97
CA ARG A 18 10.16 -25.34 16.86
C ARG A 18 9.53 -23.98 16.56
N PHE A 19 8.91 -23.84 15.39
CA PHE A 19 8.28 -22.59 15.02
C PHE A 19 7.00 -22.31 15.79
N ALA A 20 6.75 -21.04 16.10
CA ALA A 20 5.44 -20.63 16.63
C ALA A 20 4.34 -20.94 15.59
N ARG A 21 3.14 -21.30 16.04
CA ARG A 21 2.00 -21.64 15.17
C ARG A 21 1.78 -20.60 14.07
N ARG A 22 1.86 -19.29 14.41
CA ARG A 22 1.72 -18.20 13.44
C ARG A 22 2.78 -18.20 12.33
N ALA A 23 3.95 -18.79 12.55
CA ALA A 23 5.01 -18.85 11.54
C ALA A 23 4.68 -19.80 10.39
N SER A 24 3.85 -20.84 10.61
CA SER A 24 3.41 -21.76 9.56
C SER A 24 2.57 -21.07 8.48
N GLY A 25 1.93 -19.95 8.82
CA GLY A 25 1.15 -19.13 7.87
C GLY A 25 1.98 -18.09 7.09
N MET A 26 3.27 -17.90 7.42
CA MET A 26 4.13 -16.91 6.77
C MET A 26 4.56 -17.41 5.39
N GLN A 27 4.15 -16.69 4.35
CA GLN A 27 4.51 -17.00 2.97
C GLN A 27 5.00 -15.72 2.28
N ALA A 28 5.93 -15.87 1.32
CA ALA A 28 6.33 -14.75 0.48
C ALA A 28 5.12 -14.26 -0.33
N SER A 29 4.91 -12.94 -0.37
CA SER A 29 3.85 -12.37 -1.20
C SER A 29 4.08 -12.68 -2.68
N GLU A 30 3.01 -12.84 -3.47
CA GLU A 30 3.10 -13.04 -4.92
C GLU A 30 3.87 -11.91 -5.61
N ILE A 31 3.73 -10.67 -5.10
CA ILE A 31 4.49 -9.52 -5.60
C ILE A 31 5.99 -9.70 -5.42
N ARG A 32 6.44 -10.25 -4.29
CA ARG A 32 7.86 -10.50 -4.04
C ARG A 32 8.46 -11.52 -5.02
N SER A 33 7.74 -12.58 -5.34
CA SER A 33 8.19 -13.58 -6.31
C SER A 33 8.32 -13.00 -7.73
N LEU A 34 7.50 -12.01 -8.07
CA LEU A 34 7.55 -11.32 -9.37
C LEU A 34 8.70 -10.30 -9.48
N PHE A 35 9.22 -9.78 -8.36
CA PHE A 35 10.27 -8.75 -8.40
C PHE A 35 11.50 -9.16 -9.20
N ALA A 36 11.97 -10.38 -9.03
CA ALA A 36 13.17 -10.89 -9.72
C ALA A 36 13.01 -10.92 -11.25
N VAL A 37 11.78 -11.15 -11.73
CA VAL A 37 11.46 -11.16 -13.17
C VAL A 37 11.16 -9.74 -13.66
N ALA A 38 10.36 -9.00 -12.91
CA ALA A 38 9.92 -7.65 -13.26
C ALA A 38 11.05 -6.60 -13.25
N SER A 39 12.20 -6.92 -12.63
CA SER A 39 13.40 -6.05 -12.63
C SER A 39 14.29 -6.22 -13.86
N ARG A 40 14.03 -7.18 -14.75
CA ARG A 40 14.80 -7.38 -15.96
C ARG A 40 14.54 -6.23 -16.95
N PRO A 41 15.59 -5.62 -17.56
CA PRO A 41 15.42 -4.46 -18.44
C PRO A 41 14.52 -4.69 -19.66
N GLU A 42 14.47 -5.93 -20.16
CA GLU A 42 13.64 -6.30 -21.30
C GLU A 42 12.16 -6.44 -20.95
N ILE A 43 11.80 -6.53 -19.66
CA ILE A 43 10.42 -6.67 -19.21
C ILE A 43 9.81 -5.28 -18.95
N VAL A 44 8.64 -5.00 -19.51
CA VAL A 44 7.83 -3.87 -19.11
C VAL A 44 7.15 -4.19 -17.78
N SER A 45 7.66 -3.63 -16.70
CA SER A 45 7.10 -3.88 -15.37
C SER A 45 5.90 -2.98 -15.10
N LEU A 46 4.70 -3.52 -15.25
CA LEU A 46 3.43 -2.91 -14.77
C LEU A 46 3.02 -3.49 -13.40
N ALA A 47 3.92 -4.23 -12.73
CA ALA A 47 3.65 -4.90 -11.46
C ALA A 47 4.03 -4.04 -10.23
N GLY A 48 5.10 -3.26 -10.33
CA GLY A 48 5.70 -2.55 -9.20
C GLY A 48 4.89 -1.34 -8.73
N GLY A 49 4.94 -1.07 -7.42
CA GLY A 49 4.41 0.17 -6.81
C GLY A 49 5.52 1.12 -6.36
N MET A 50 6.68 1.05 -7.02
CA MET A 50 7.82 1.92 -6.72
C MET A 50 7.65 3.27 -7.42
N PRO A 51 7.64 4.39 -6.68
CA PRO A 51 7.54 5.72 -7.30
C PRO A 51 8.74 5.99 -8.21
N ASN A 52 8.51 6.81 -9.22
CA ASN A 52 9.59 7.29 -10.07
C ASN A 52 10.32 8.44 -9.37
N LEU A 53 11.61 8.25 -9.11
CA LEU A 53 12.45 9.24 -8.45
C LEU A 53 13.19 10.18 -9.42
N SER A 54 12.98 10.06 -10.74
CA SER A 54 13.67 10.92 -11.71
C SER A 54 13.33 12.41 -11.57
N ALA A 55 12.18 12.73 -10.99
CA ALA A 55 11.78 14.10 -10.68
C ALA A 55 12.33 14.60 -9.32
N LEU A 56 12.96 13.75 -8.51
CA LEU A 56 13.60 14.16 -7.27
C LEU A 56 15.00 14.69 -7.59
N PRO A 57 15.35 15.94 -7.24
CA PRO A 57 16.64 16.52 -7.56
C PRO A 57 17.75 15.94 -6.67
N MET A 58 18.50 14.95 -7.19
CA MET A 58 19.50 14.19 -6.43
C MET A 58 20.68 15.02 -5.92
N GLU A 59 21.13 16.01 -6.70
CA GLU A 59 22.23 16.94 -6.28
C GLU A 59 21.81 17.75 -5.05
N MET A 60 20.60 18.23 -5.02
CA MET A 60 20.05 18.94 -3.88
C MET A 60 19.96 18.01 -2.65
N MET A 61 19.51 16.77 -2.83
CA MET A 61 19.48 15.79 -1.74
C MET A 61 20.87 15.48 -1.20
N ALA A 62 21.88 15.36 -2.06
CA ALA A 62 23.26 15.14 -1.65
C ALA A 62 23.81 16.32 -0.82
N GLY A 63 23.55 17.56 -1.27
CA GLY A 63 23.91 18.79 -0.53
C GLY A 63 23.24 18.89 0.83
N LEU A 64 21.95 18.58 0.91
CA LEU A 64 21.16 18.60 2.14
C LEU A 64 21.68 17.56 3.15
N ILE A 65 21.97 16.35 2.72
CA ILE A 65 22.51 15.29 3.58
C ILE A 65 23.93 15.67 4.04
N GLY A 66 24.76 16.22 3.16
CA GLY A 66 26.11 16.70 3.50
C GLY A 66 26.08 17.78 4.58
N LYS A 67 25.20 18.78 4.43
CA LYS A 67 24.98 19.85 5.41
C LYS A 67 24.48 19.28 6.75
N LEU A 68 23.49 18.39 6.72
CA LEU A 68 22.96 17.74 7.93
C LEU A 68 24.07 17.04 8.73
N ILE A 69 24.95 16.29 8.07
CA ILE A 69 26.06 15.60 8.75
C ILE A 69 27.09 16.58 9.28
N ALA A 70 27.41 17.65 8.53
CA ALA A 70 28.38 18.65 8.95
C ALA A 70 27.94 19.45 10.18
N GLU A 71 26.66 19.84 10.23
CA GLU A 71 26.11 20.74 11.26
C GLU A 71 25.52 19.97 12.46
N HIS A 72 24.91 18.80 12.23
CA HIS A 72 24.13 18.03 13.21
C HIS A 72 24.47 16.53 13.25
N GLY A 73 25.65 16.15 12.74
CA GLY A 73 25.98 14.72 12.56
C GLY A 73 25.94 13.91 13.85
N GLN A 74 26.36 14.48 14.99
CA GLN A 74 26.31 13.75 16.27
C GLN A 74 24.87 13.44 16.70
N GLU A 75 23.95 14.38 16.54
CA GLU A 75 22.53 14.18 16.84
C GLU A 75 21.88 13.23 15.84
N ALA A 76 22.13 13.44 14.55
CA ALA A 76 21.53 12.64 13.48
C ALA A 76 21.92 11.15 13.53
N LEU A 77 23.14 10.84 13.99
CA LEU A 77 23.67 9.49 14.09
C LEU A 77 23.45 8.83 15.47
N GLN A 78 22.85 9.54 16.43
CA GLN A 78 22.50 9.03 17.74
C GLN A 78 21.07 8.46 17.77
N TYR A 79 20.75 7.69 18.79
CA TYR A 79 19.38 7.28 19.08
C TYR A 79 18.47 8.50 19.28
N GLY A 80 17.28 8.44 18.70
CA GLY A 80 16.23 9.44 18.85
C GLY A 80 15.14 9.02 19.84
N SER A 81 14.05 9.78 19.87
CA SER A 81 12.84 9.45 20.62
C SER A 81 12.10 8.29 19.99
N GLY A 82 11.55 7.37 20.80
CA GLY A 82 10.64 6.30 20.33
C GLY A 82 9.38 6.83 19.65
N GLN A 83 8.92 8.04 19.99
CA GLN A 83 7.79 8.71 19.34
C GLN A 83 8.20 9.40 18.03
N GLY A 84 9.48 9.69 17.83
CA GLY A 84 10.00 10.38 16.66
C GLY A 84 10.50 11.79 16.94
N HIS A 85 11.26 12.34 15.99
CA HIS A 85 11.92 13.64 16.08
C HIS A 85 10.90 14.79 16.21
N PRO A 86 10.98 15.66 17.23
CA PRO A 86 9.96 16.68 17.52
C PRO A 86 9.68 17.59 16.34
N LYS A 87 10.73 18.12 15.68
CA LYS A 87 10.58 19.02 14.54
C LYS A 87 9.87 18.35 13.35
N LEU A 88 10.15 17.07 13.10
CA LEU A 88 9.46 16.33 12.04
C LEU A 88 7.99 16.12 12.39
N ARG A 89 7.64 15.88 13.64
CA ARG A 89 6.23 15.73 14.07
C ARG A 89 5.44 17.01 13.83
N GLU A 90 6.02 18.19 14.09
CA GLU A 90 5.40 19.48 13.74
C GLU A 90 5.15 19.59 12.21
N GLN A 91 6.17 19.29 11.40
CA GLN A 91 6.08 19.36 9.94
C GLN A 91 5.10 18.31 9.36
N ILE A 92 4.96 17.16 9.98
CA ILE A 92 3.94 16.17 9.62
C ILE A 92 2.54 16.73 9.84
N CYS A 93 2.31 17.52 10.88
CA CYS A 93 1.04 18.23 11.08
C CYS A 93 0.75 19.22 9.93
N ASP A 94 1.76 19.94 9.43
CA ASP A 94 1.63 20.83 8.26
C ASP A 94 1.31 20.05 6.97
N VAL A 95 1.85 18.85 6.83
CA VAL A 95 1.51 17.96 5.70
C VAL A 95 0.08 17.48 5.81
N MET A 96 -0.36 17.00 6.97
CA MET A 96 -1.72 16.52 7.22
C MET A 96 -2.77 17.64 7.12
N ALA A 97 -2.39 18.89 7.38
CA ALA A 97 -3.29 20.05 7.22
C ALA A 97 -3.76 20.22 5.76
N LEU A 98 -2.97 19.77 4.76
CA LEU A 98 -3.38 19.75 3.36
C LEU A 98 -4.57 18.82 3.08
N GLU A 99 -4.84 17.89 3.99
CA GLU A 99 -5.93 16.92 3.93
C GLU A 99 -7.01 17.20 4.98
N GLY A 100 -7.03 18.43 5.52
CA GLY A 100 -8.02 18.93 6.49
C GLY A 100 -7.80 18.49 7.93
N ILE A 101 -6.75 17.73 8.24
CA ILE A 101 -6.48 17.25 9.59
C ILE A 101 -5.83 18.37 10.43
N ARG A 102 -6.42 18.68 11.57
CA ARG A 102 -5.80 19.51 12.61
C ARG A 102 -5.31 18.61 13.73
N ALA A 103 -3.99 18.50 13.86
CA ALA A 103 -3.36 17.60 14.83
C ALA A 103 -2.39 18.36 15.74
N ASN A 104 -2.21 17.85 16.95
CA ASN A 104 -1.10 18.26 17.83
C ASN A 104 0.12 17.40 17.48
N PRO A 105 1.33 17.99 17.35
CA PRO A 105 2.57 17.22 17.14
C PRO A 105 2.78 16.09 18.16
N ASP A 106 2.27 16.26 19.39
CA ASP A 106 2.34 15.25 20.43
C ASP A 106 1.45 14.03 20.20
N ASP A 107 0.49 14.11 19.27
CA ASP A 107 -0.34 12.99 18.90
C ASP A 107 0.25 12.16 17.74
N VAL A 108 1.30 12.66 17.09
CA VAL A 108 1.99 11.99 15.98
C VAL A 108 3.01 11.00 16.52
N VAL A 109 2.95 9.75 16.03
CA VAL A 109 3.95 8.72 16.26
C VAL A 109 4.64 8.41 14.93
N VAL A 110 5.92 8.73 14.81
CA VAL A 110 6.70 8.43 13.61
C VAL A 110 7.05 6.94 13.57
N THR A 111 6.94 6.34 12.39
CA THR A 111 7.19 4.91 12.17
C THR A 111 8.13 4.67 11.00
N THR A 112 8.69 3.48 10.91
CA THR A 112 9.53 3.05 9.77
C THR A 112 8.64 2.71 8.56
N GLY A 113 7.97 3.74 8.02
CA GLY A 113 6.92 3.65 7.02
C GLY A 113 5.56 3.19 7.60
N SER A 114 4.46 3.41 6.86
CA SER A 114 3.10 3.02 7.27
C SER A 114 2.94 1.50 7.49
N GLN A 115 3.78 0.67 6.86
CA GLN A 115 3.78 -0.78 7.08
C GLN A 115 4.08 -1.15 8.54
N GLN A 116 5.02 -0.45 9.20
CA GLN A 116 5.27 -0.65 10.63
C GLN A 116 4.07 -0.17 11.46
N ALA A 117 3.43 0.94 11.09
CA ALA A 117 2.23 1.39 11.79
C ALA A 117 1.11 0.34 11.72
N LEU A 118 0.90 -0.30 10.57
CA LEU A 118 -0.04 -1.41 10.42
C LEU A 118 0.31 -2.61 11.30
N ASP A 119 1.59 -2.96 11.39
CA ASP A 119 2.07 -4.04 12.25
C ASP A 119 1.80 -3.74 13.73
N LEU A 120 2.13 -2.52 14.18
CA LEU A 120 1.89 -2.06 15.55
C LEU A 120 0.40 -2.06 15.91
N ILE A 121 -0.48 -1.58 15.02
CA ILE A 121 -1.92 -1.61 15.21
C ILE A 121 -2.42 -3.04 15.30
N SER A 122 -1.98 -3.91 14.40
CA SER A 122 -2.35 -5.32 14.41
C SER A 122 -1.94 -5.99 15.72
N ARG A 123 -0.72 -5.73 16.18
CA ARG A 123 -0.18 -6.23 17.44
C ARG A 123 -0.98 -5.78 18.68
N ILE A 124 -1.53 -4.56 18.64
CA ILE A 124 -2.28 -3.97 19.77
C ILE A 124 -3.74 -4.45 19.78
N PHE A 125 -4.34 -4.64 18.62
CA PHE A 125 -5.78 -4.88 18.54
C PHE A 125 -6.18 -6.32 18.31
N ILE A 126 -5.35 -7.15 17.64
CA ILE A 126 -5.76 -8.46 17.12
C ILE A 126 -5.33 -9.57 18.05
N ASP A 127 -6.31 -10.33 18.56
CA ASP A 127 -6.12 -11.67 19.08
C ASP A 127 -6.41 -12.70 17.98
N PRO A 128 -5.81 -13.91 18.01
CA PRO A 128 -6.08 -14.95 17.02
C PRO A 128 -7.58 -15.25 16.87
N GLY A 129 -8.09 -15.17 15.63
CA GLY A 129 -9.49 -15.38 15.29
C GLY A 129 -10.38 -14.14 15.33
N ASP A 130 -9.88 -12.99 15.77
CA ASP A 130 -10.60 -11.73 15.66
C ASP A 130 -10.78 -11.29 14.19
N VAL A 131 -11.83 -10.55 13.91
CA VAL A 131 -12.17 -10.13 12.56
C VAL A 131 -11.62 -8.74 12.25
N VAL A 132 -11.00 -8.61 11.08
CA VAL A 132 -10.64 -7.34 10.44
C VAL A 132 -11.46 -7.20 9.16
N LEU A 133 -12.21 -6.10 9.05
CA LEU A 133 -12.91 -5.74 7.82
C LEU A 133 -11.96 -5.03 6.88
N VAL A 134 -11.97 -5.39 5.59
CA VAL A 134 -11.13 -4.76 4.55
C VAL A 134 -11.92 -4.60 3.26
N GLU A 135 -11.48 -3.69 2.39
CA GLU A 135 -12.01 -3.56 1.03
C GLU A 135 -11.76 -4.83 0.19
N ALA A 136 -12.57 -5.05 -0.84
CA ALA A 136 -12.44 -6.14 -1.80
C ALA A 136 -12.29 -5.59 -3.23
N PRO A 137 -11.07 -5.55 -3.80
CA PRO A 137 -9.77 -6.01 -3.33
C PRO A 137 -9.11 -5.07 -2.30
N SER A 138 -8.04 -5.53 -1.62
CA SER A 138 -7.31 -4.75 -0.61
C SER A 138 -5.78 -4.86 -0.75
N TYR A 139 -5.06 -3.99 -0.05
CA TYR A 139 -3.60 -3.92 -0.11
C TYR A 139 -2.94 -5.20 0.43
N VAL A 140 -2.13 -5.84 -0.40
CA VAL A 140 -1.46 -7.12 -0.08
C VAL A 140 -0.57 -7.05 1.17
N GLY A 141 0.07 -5.91 1.44
CA GLY A 141 0.89 -5.72 2.64
C GLY A 141 0.07 -5.72 3.91
N ALA A 142 -1.12 -5.12 3.90
CA ALA A 142 -2.06 -5.15 5.01
C ALA A 142 -2.61 -6.57 5.24
N LEU A 143 -3.07 -7.24 4.17
CA LEU A 143 -3.56 -8.61 4.24
C LEU A 143 -2.50 -9.56 4.83
N GLY A 144 -1.24 -9.41 4.39
CA GLY A 144 -0.11 -10.18 4.92
C GLY A 144 0.14 -9.92 6.40
N THR A 145 0.03 -8.66 6.85
CA THR A 145 0.18 -8.28 8.25
C THR A 145 -0.95 -8.88 9.10
N PHE A 146 -2.21 -8.72 8.70
CA PHE A 146 -3.35 -9.27 9.46
C PHE A 146 -3.28 -10.80 9.58
N LYS A 147 -2.85 -11.48 8.50
CA LYS A 147 -2.63 -12.93 8.51
C LYS A 147 -1.56 -13.36 9.52
N GLN A 148 -0.49 -12.58 9.72
CA GLN A 148 0.56 -12.88 10.71
C GLN A 148 0.06 -12.83 12.15
N TYR A 149 -0.97 -12.02 12.41
CA TYR A 149 -1.67 -11.95 13.70
C TYR A 149 -2.87 -12.91 13.79
N GLU A 150 -2.99 -13.85 12.84
CA GLU A 150 -4.05 -14.86 12.79
C GLU A 150 -5.46 -14.24 12.76
N ALA A 151 -5.60 -13.02 12.20
CA ALA A 151 -6.89 -12.37 12.00
C ALA A 151 -7.73 -13.12 10.96
N GLN A 152 -9.04 -13.12 11.14
CA GLN A 152 -10.00 -13.46 10.09
C GLN A 152 -10.31 -12.21 9.28
N VAL A 153 -9.78 -12.15 8.07
CA VAL A 153 -10.07 -11.07 7.15
C VAL A 153 -11.42 -11.30 6.50
N VAL A 154 -12.30 -10.30 6.58
CA VAL A 154 -13.60 -10.29 5.89
C VAL A 154 -13.62 -9.14 4.90
N HIS A 155 -13.78 -9.48 3.64
CA HIS A 155 -13.85 -8.52 2.55
C HIS A 155 -15.23 -7.86 2.48
N VAL A 156 -15.23 -6.53 2.26
CA VAL A 156 -16.41 -5.69 1.99
C VAL A 156 -16.34 -5.23 0.56
N GLU A 157 -17.42 -5.36 -0.18
CA GLU A 157 -17.51 -5.02 -1.59
C GLU A 157 -17.07 -3.58 -1.88
N LEU A 158 -16.40 -3.40 -3.03
CA LEU A 158 -15.92 -2.13 -3.52
C LEU A 158 -16.47 -1.89 -4.93
N ASP A 159 -17.01 -0.70 -5.17
CA ASP A 159 -17.46 -0.23 -6.46
C ASP A 159 -16.52 0.86 -7.04
N GLN A 160 -16.98 1.58 -8.06
CA GLN A 160 -16.23 2.68 -8.69
C GLN A 160 -15.98 3.88 -7.75
N ASP A 161 -16.75 4.00 -6.68
CA ASP A 161 -16.69 5.06 -5.67
C ASP A 161 -16.16 4.55 -4.31
N GLY A 162 -15.50 3.37 -4.29
CA GLY A 162 -14.89 2.79 -3.11
C GLY A 162 -15.79 1.81 -2.37
N ILE A 163 -15.57 1.63 -1.07
CA ILE A 163 -16.28 0.65 -0.23
C ILE A 163 -17.79 0.90 -0.22
N VAL A 164 -18.58 -0.17 -0.43
CA VAL A 164 -20.05 -0.12 -0.52
C VAL A 164 -20.65 -0.16 0.88
N SER A 165 -21.40 0.89 1.26
CA SER A 165 -21.98 1.05 2.60
C SER A 165 -22.93 -0.09 3.00
N ASP A 166 -23.77 -0.56 2.08
CA ASP A 166 -24.70 -1.65 2.35
C ASP A 166 -24.01 -2.99 2.52
N SER A 167 -22.95 -3.24 1.74
CA SER A 167 -22.09 -4.42 1.93
C SER A 167 -21.38 -4.38 3.30
N LEU A 168 -20.95 -3.20 3.75
CA LEU A 168 -20.38 -3.01 5.09
C LEU A 168 -21.40 -3.34 6.19
N ARG A 169 -22.63 -2.84 6.07
CA ARG A 169 -23.71 -3.13 7.04
C ARG A 169 -24.01 -4.62 7.12
N GLU A 170 -24.13 -5.29 5.99
CA GLU A 170 -24.43 -6.73 5.95
C GLU A 170 -23.29 -7.58 6.49
N ALA A 171 -22.02 -7.23 6.16
CA ALA A 171 -20.85 -7.89 6.72
C ALA A 171 -20.82 -7.78 8.26
N ILE A 172 -21.02 -6.58 8.81
CA ILE A 172 -21.08 -6.35 10.25
C ILE A 172 -22.18 -7.20 10.90
N LYS A 173 -23.38 -7.18 10.35
CA LYS A 173 -24.52 -7.95 10.85
C LYS A 173 -24.23 -9.45 10.87
N THR A 174 -23.68 -10.00 9.81
CA THR A 174 -23.32 -11.42 9.67
C THR A 174 -22.26 -11.82 10.68
N ILE A 175 -21.21 -11.01 10.86
CA ILE A 175 -20.14 -11.28 11.80
C ILE A 175 -20.66 -11.25 13.23
N ARG A 176 -21.48 -10.25 13.60
CA ARG A 176 -22.07 -10.15 14.93
C ARG A 176 -23.00 -11.31 15.25
N PHE A 177 -23.80 -11.73 14.28
CA PHE A 177 -24.65 -12.92 14.44
C PHE A 177 -23.86 -14.20 14.74
N SER A 178 -22.63 -14.31 14.18
CA SER A 178 -21.72 -15.42 14.49
C SER A 178 -20.99 -15.30 15.83
N GLY A 179 -21.22 -14.24 16.61
CA GLY A 179 -20.57 -14.00 17.92
C GLY A 179 -19.10 -13.58 17.83
N ARG A 180 -18.57 -13.35 16.64
CA ARG A 180 -17.16 -12.95 16.44
C ARG A 180 -16.96 -11.45 16.72
N LYS A 181 -15.73 -11.08 17.10
CA LYS A 181 -15.36 -9.70 17.42
C LYS A 181 -14.76 -9.01 16.21
N ILE A 182 -15.32 -7.87 15.80
CA ILE A 182 -14.74 -6.99 14.79
C ILE A 182 -13.81 -6.00 15.52
N LYS A 183 -12.56 -5.94 15.11
CA LYS A 183 -11.55 -5.04 15.71
C LYS A 183 -11.50 -3.68 15.06
N PHE A 184 -11.42 -3.65 13.73
CA PHE A 184 -11.42 -2.42 12.97
C PHE A 184 -11.80 -2.68 11.50
N LEU A 185 -12.13 -1.58 10.81
CA LEU A 185 -12.21 -1.49 9.36
C LEU A 185 -10.91 -0.87 8.85
N TYR A 186 -10.18 -1.56 7.98
CA TYR A 186 -9.03 -1.03 7.24
C TYR A 186 -9.44 -0.63 5.83
N LEU A 187 -9.10 0.60 5.43
CA LEU A 187 -9.37 1.08 4.07
C LEU A 187 -8.34 2.12 3.59
N ILE A 188 -8.24 2.26 2.27
CA ILE A 188 -7.43 3.26 1.57
C ILE A 188 -8.38 4.19 0.81
N PRO A 189 -8.82 5.33 1.39
CA PRO A 189 -9.88 6.14 0.79
C PRO A 189 -9.43 6.93 -0.44
N ASN A 190 -8.13 7.16 -0.61
CA ASN A 190 -7.58 7.94 -1.70
C ASN A 190 -6.80 7.07 -2.67
N TYR A 191 -7.30 6.98 -3.93
CA TYR A 191 -6.60 6.27 -5.02
C TYR A 191 -6.17 4.87 -4.62
N GLN A 192 -7.12 4.12 -4.12
CA GLN A 192 -7.02 2.83 -3.46
C GLN A 192 -6.04 1.85 -4.15
N ASN A 193 -5.27 1.14 -3.38
CA ASN A 193 -4.42 0.06 -3.86
C ASN A 193 -5.11 -1.31 -3.58
N PRO A 194 -5.55 -2.03 -4.63
CA PRO A 194 -5.12 -1.93 -6.03
C PRO A 194 -6.07 -1.19 -6.98
N ALA A 195 -7.29 -0.82 -6.57
CA ALA A 195 -8.35 -0.44 -7.49
C ALA A 195 -8.19 0.98 -8.09
N GLY A 196 -7.40 1.86 -7.50
CA GLY A 196 -7.23 3.23 -7.98
C GLY A 196 -8.44 4.15 -7.76
N VAL A 197 -9.50 3.67 -7.10
CA VAL A 197 -10.73 4.43 -6.85
C VAL A 197 -10.54 5.46 -5.74
N LEU A 198 -11.37 6.49 -5.75
CA LEU A 198 -11.39 7.58 -4.79
C LEU A 198 -12.72 7.57 -4.05
N LEU A 199 -12.70 7.36 -2.75
CA LEU A 199 -13.88 7.39 -1.89
C LEU A 199 -14.40 8.84 -1.76
N PRO A 200 -15.62 9.17 -2.24
CA PRO A 200 -16.15 10.52 -2.18
C PRO A 200 -16.53 10.95 -0.75
N ALA A 201 -16.63 12.26 -0.53
CA ALA A 201 -16.80 12.82 0.81
C ALA A 201 -18.08 12.33 1.52
N ASP A 202 -19.20 12.28 0.82
CA ASP A 202 -20.49 11.82 1.34
C ASP A 202 -20.43 10.36 1.80
N ARG A 203 -19.77 9.50 1.04
CA ARG A 203 -19.60 8.09 1.41
C ARG A 203 -18.63 7.93 2.59
N ARG A 204 -17.59 8.81 2.72
CA ARG A 204 -16.72 8.85 3.92
C ARG A 204 -17.54 9.09 5.18
N THR A 205 -18.40 10.12 5.16
CA THR A 205 -19.30 10.43 6.27
C THR A 205 -20.23 9.26 6.61
N GLU A 206 -20.84 8.63 5.60
CA GLU A 206 -21.72 7.46 5.79
C GLU A 206 -20.97 6.27 6.43
N ILE A 207 -19.77 5.93 5.95
CA ILE A 207 -18.92 4.86 6.52
C ILE A 207 -18.57 5.17 7.99
N LEU A 208 -18.19 6.43 8.29
CA LEU A 208 -17.89 6.85 9.65
C LEU A 208 -19.12 6.72 10.57
N GLU A 209 -20.31 7.10 10.12
CA GLU A 209 -21.55 6.94 10.87
C GLU A 209 -21.85 5.48 11.19
N ILE A 210 -21.67 4.57 10.20
CA ILE A 210 -21.84 3.12 10.40
C ILE A 210 -20.84 2.64 11.46
N CYS A 211 -19.54 2.95 11.28
CA CYS A 211 -18.50 2.49 12.18
C CYS A 211 -18.67 3.03 13.61
N ARG A 212 -19.06 4.29 13.76
CA ARG A 212 -19.34 4.92 15.06
C ARG A 212 -20.51 4.24 15.77
N LYS A 213 -21.63 4.02 15.06
CA LYS A 213 -22.81 3.32 15.59
C LYS A 213 -22.45 1.90 16.06
N GLU A 214 -21.63 1.22 15.28
CA GLU A 214 -21.21 -0.16 15.54
C GLU A 214 -19.99 -0.28 16.47
N LYS A 215 -19.42 0.86 16.93
CA LYS A 215 -18.20 0.93 17.76
C LYS A 215 -17.03 0.19 17.14
N ILE A 216 -16.82 0.38 15.84
CA ILE A 216 -15.73 -0.18 15.05
C ILE A 216 -14.75 0.94 14.74
N MET A 217 -13.49 0.77 15.13
CA MET A 217 -12.39 1.69 14.76
C MET A 217 -12.15 1.66 13.26
N VAL A 218 -11.78 2.80 12.69
CA VAL A 218 -11.35 2.90 11.29
C VAL A 218 -9.84 3.09 11.23
N VAL A 219 -9.15 2.29 10.44
CA VAL A 219 -7.73 2.47 10.09
C VAL A 219 -7.68 3.02 8.67
N GLU A 220 -7.48 4.32 8.57
CA GLU A 220 -7.35 5.07 7.32
C GLU A 220 -5.88 5.06 6.88
N ASP A 221 -5.53 4.24 5.87
CA ASP A 221 -4.19 4.21 5.28
C ASP A 221 -4.14 5.15 4.06
N ASN A 222 -3.34 6.20 4.15
CA ASN A 222 -3.38 7.29 3.17
C ASN A 222 -2.01 7.65 2.56
N PRO A 223 -1.38 6.74 1.82
CA PRO A 223 -0.10 7.02 1.17
C PRO A 223 -0.23 7.86 -0.12
N TYR A 224 -1.43 8.01 -0.67
CA TYR A 224 -1.67 8.64 -1.99
C TYR A 224 -2.48 9.94 -1.92
N GLY A 225 -2.94 10.39 -0.78
CA GLY A 225 -3.89 11.51 -0.65
C GLY A 225 -3.44 12.80 -1.33
N LEU A 226 -2.13 13.07 -1.38
CA LEU A 226 -1.55 14.23 -2.06
C LEU A 226 -1.25 14.00 -3.55
N LEU A 227 -1.56 12.84 -4.11
CA LEU A 227 -1.25 12.47 -5.50
C LEU A 227 -2.48 12.51 -6.41
N GLY A 228 -3.37 13.47 -6.22
CA GLY A 228 -4.49 13.77 -7.11
C GLY A 228 -4.03 14.53 -8.36
N PHE A 229 -4.60 14.17 -9.54
CA PHE A 229 -4.15 14.71 -10.82
C PHE A 229 -4.98 15.92 -11.28
N GLU A 230 -6.30 15.87 -11.13
CA GLU A 230 -7.22 16.88 -11.58
C GLU A 230 -7.66 17.85 -10.46
N ARG A 231 -7.80 17.34 -9.26
CA ARG A 231 -8.24 18.07 -8.07
C ARG A 231 -7.65 17.47 -6.80
N PRO A 232 -7.57 18.22 -5.71
CA PRO A 232 -7.23 17.65 -4.39
C PRO A 232 -8.22 16.55 -3.98
N SER A 233 -7.74 15.57 -3.22
CA SER A 233 -8.60 14.57 -2.58
C SER A 233 -9.57 15.24 -1.61
N PRO A 234 -10.73 14.61 -1.30
CA PRO A 234 -11.55 15.01 -0.16
C PRO A 234 -10.72 15.01 1.13
N ASN A 235 -11.18 15.76 2.13
CA ASN A 235 -10.56 15.73 3.46
C ASN A 235 -10.46 14.30 3.98
N ALA A 236 -9.41 14.01 4.72
CA ALA A 236 -9.20 12.71 5.35
C ALA A 236 -10.37 12.38 6.32
N MET A 237 -10.72 11.12 6.47
CA MET A 237 -11.75 10.67 7.41
C MET A 237 -11.39 11.02 8.84
N ARG A 238 -10.08 11.01 9.18
CA ARG A 238 -9.55 11.49 10.46
C ARG A 238 -9.91 12.95 10.77
N ALA A 239 -10.04 13.79 9.76
CA ALA A 239 -10.44 15.20 9.95
C ALA A 239 -11.88 15.33 10.43
N GLU A 240 -12.75 14.37 10.10
CA GLU A 240 -14.15 14.32 10.49
C GLU A 240 -14.38 13.61 11.83
N ASP A 241 -13.58 12.57 12.13
CA ASP A 241 -13.73 11.76 13.34
C ASP A 241 -12.36 11.44 13.98
N SER A 242 -11.89 12.35 14.84
CA SER A 242 -10.61 12.22 15.51
C SER A 242 -10.57 11.13 16.58
N GLU A 243 -11.71 10.71 17.10
CA GLU A 243 -11.77 9.73 18.19
C GLU A 243 -11.91 8.29 17.71
N ASN A 244 -12.41 8.09 16.49
CA ASN A 244 -12.69 6.75 15.96
C ASN A 244 -11.82 6.36 14.77
N VAL A 245 -10.99 7.27 14.24
CA VAL A 245 -10.12 7.03 13.10
C VAL A 245 -8.65 7.04 13.52
N ILE A 246 -7.91 6.01 13.15
CA ILE A 246 -6.45 5.96 13.17
C ILE A 246 -5.98 6.28 11.75
N TYR A 247 -5.26 7.40 11.58
CA TYR A 247 -4.72 7.81 10.29
C TYR A 247 -3.27 7.36 10.14
N LEU A 248 -2.94 6.77 8.99
CA LEU A 248 -1.60 6.38 8.62
C LEU A 248 -1.13 7.19 7.43
N GLY A 249 0.01 7.84 7.57
CA GLY A 249 0.65 8.59 6.50
C GLY A 249 2.05 8.09 6.19
N SER A 250 2.59 8.48 5.04
CA SER A 250 3.92 8.06 4.61
C SER A 250 4.54 9.02 3.61
N PHE A 251 5.84 9.27 3.73
CA PHE A 251 6.63 9.97 2.72
C PHE A 251 7.10 9.06 1.56
N SER A 252 6.77 7.78 1.61
CA SER A 252 7.22 6.80 0.59
C SER A 252 6.75 7.12 -0.82
N LYS A 253 5.63 7.82 -0.99
CA LYS A 253 5.05 8.13 -2.32
C LYS A 253 5.20 9.60 -2.72
N THR A 254 5.48 10.47 -1.76
CA THR A 254 5.59 11.93 -1.94
C THR A 254 7.01 12.45 -1.88
N ILE A 255 7.96 11.71 -1.25
CA ILE A 255 9.38 12.04 -1.23
C ILE A 255 10.19 10.85 -1.78
N ALA A 256 10.49 9.85 -0.93
CA ALA A 256 11.27 8.69 -1.34
C ALA A 256 11.00 7.46 -0.47
N PRO A 257 10.71 6.28 -1.05
CA PRO A 257 10.40 5.08 -0.27
C PRO A 257 11.61 4.53 0.50
N GLY A 258 12.83 4.78 0.03
CA GLY A 258 14.07 4.31 0.67
C GLY A 258 14.35 4.97 2.01
N LEU A 259 13.78 6.13 2.30
CA LEU A 259 13.96 6.84 3.58
C LEU A 259 13.19 6.18 4.72
N ARG A 260 12.21 5.33 4.43
CA ARG A 260 11.46 4.57 5.44
C ARG A 260 10.85 5.41 6.55
N VAL A 261 10.19 6.52 6.24
CA VAL A 261 9.47 7.36 7.19
C VAL A 261 7.98 7.40 6.89
N GLY A 262 7.19 7.05 7.87
CA GLY A 262 5.73 7.18 7.92
C GLY A 262 5.32 7.60 9.32
N TRP A 263 4.03 7.67 9.57
CA TRP A 263 3.49 8.03 10.88
C TRP A 263 2.09 7.44 11.10
N ALA A 264 1.74 7.34 12.37
CA ALA A 264 0.37 7.14 12.81
C ALA A 264 -0.09 8.38 13.59
N LEU A 265 -1.32 8.82 13.33
CA LEU A 265 -2.06 9.78 14.14
C LEU A 265 -3.25 9.03 14.74
N ALA A 266 -3.23 8.85 16.06
CA ALA A 266 -4.20 8.02 16.77
C ALA A 266 -4.86 8.80 17.92
N PRO A 267 -6.04 8.34 18.41
CA PRO A 267 -6.59 8.82 19.66
C PRO A 267 -5.58 8.73 20.81
N ALA A 268 -5.63 9.66 21.75
CA ALA A 268 -4.65 9.78 22.84
C ALA A 268 -4.47 8.48 23.64
N ALA A 269 -5.55 7.74 23.90
CA ALA A 269 -5.51 6.46 24.62
C ALA A 269 -4.70 5.39 23.91
N LEU A 270 -4.56 5.46 22.58
CA LEU A 270 -3.81 4.50 21.77
C LEU A 270 -2.36 4.92 21.54
N ARG A 271 -2.08 6.21 21.53
CA ARG A 271 -0.75 6.77 21.24
C ARG A 271 0.35 6.15 22.12
N GLU A 272 0.15 6.12 23.44
CA GLU A 272 1.12 5.54 24.37
C GLU A 272 1.42 4.07 24.07
N LYS A 273 0.38 3.30 23.74
CA LYS A 273 0.53 1.89 23.35
C LYS A 273 1.32 1.73 22.05
N LEU A 274 1.12 2.62 21.08
CA LEU A 274 1.88 2.62 19.82
C LEU A 274 3.37 2.92 20.09
N VAL A 275 3.68 3.90 20.94
CA VAL A 275 5.08 4.23 21.31
C VAL A 275 5.75 3.03 21.98
N ILE A 276 5.14 2.47 23.04
CA ILE A 276 5.69 1.31 23.76
C ILE A 276 5.88 0.11 22.82
N ALA A 277 4.91 -0.19 21.95
CA ALA A 277 5.01 -1.28 20.99
C ALA A 277 6.12 -1.03 19.96
N SER A 278 6.33 0.22 19.51
CA SER A 278 7.39 0.61 18.61
C SER A 278 8.77 0.46 19.29
N GLU A 279 8.93 0.97 20.51
CA GLU A 279 10.17 0.86 21.27
C GLU A 279 10.56 -0.60 21.52
N SER A 280 9.60 -1.47 21.83
CA SER A 280 9.87 -2.90 22.01
C SER A 280 10.23 -3.64 20.70
N SER A 281 9.97 -3.03 19.53
CA SER A 281 10.23 -3.62 18.23
C SER A 281 11.54 -3.13 17.61
N ILE A 282 11.81 -1.81 17.64
CA ILE A 282 12.92 -1.17 16.94
C ILE A 282 13.70 -0.17 17.80
N LEU A 283 13.35 -0.02 19.07
CA LEU A 283 13.84 1.00 19.99
C LEU A 283 13.41 2.43 19.61
N CYS A 284 13.81 2.91 18.46
CA CYS A 284 13.36 4.17 17.87
C CYS A 284 13.48 4.11 16.33
N PRO A 285 12.68 4.89 15.59
CA PRO A 285 12.89 5.08 14.15
C PRO A 285 14.23 5.79 13.90
N SER A 286 14.85 5.57 12.73
CA SER A 286 16.13 6.19 12.36
C SER A 286 16.08 7.71 12.49
N ASN A 287 16.88 8.26 13.41
CA ASN A 287 16.94 9.71 13.63
C ASN A 287 17.52 10.43 12.42
N PHE A 288 18.54 9.83 11.79
CA PHE A 288 19.13 10.36 10.55
C PHE A 288 18.12 10.59 9.44
N THR A 289 17.28 9.60 9.12
CA THR A 289 16.30 9.75 8.03
C THR A 289 15.19 10.73 8.40
N GLN A 290 14.81 10.81 9.67
CA GLN A 290 13.85 11.79 10.17
C GLN A 290 14.40 13.22 10.04
N MET A 291 15.63 13.46 10.44
CA MET A 291 16.26 14.77 10.32
C MET A 291 16.50 15.16 8.86
N ALA A 292 16.87 14.21 7.99
CA ALA A 292 17.00 14.46 6.55
C ALA A 292 15.66 14.89 5.91
N ILE A 293 14.55 14.23 6.24
CA ILE A 293 13.22 14.65 5.79
C ILE A 293 12.83 16.00 6.41
N SER A 294 13.10 16.22 7.68
CA SER A 294 12.81 17.49 8.35
C SER A 294 13.53 18.66 7.67
N SER A 295 14.83 18.50 7.34
CA SER A 295 15.58 19.49 6.59
C SER A 295 15.02 19.71 5.19
N TYR A 296 14.62 18.63 4.49
CA TYR A 296 13.98 18.73 3.19
C TYR A 296 12.67 19.53 3.23
N LEU A 297 11.82 19.25 4.20
CA LEU A 297 10.54 19.95 4.37
C LEU A 297 10.70 21.42 4.75
N ALA A 298 11.78 21.76 5.50
CA ALA A 298 12.09 23.13 5.90
C ALA A 298 12.67 23.98 4.77
N ASP A 299 13.63 23.42 4.03
CA ASP A 299 14.48 24.18 3.12
C ASP A 299 14.07 24.09 1.65
N GLN A 300 13.20 23.12 1.30
CA GLN A 300 12.87 22.85 -0.11
C GLN A 300 11.40 23.12 -0.43
N PRO A 301 11.09 23.50 -1.68
CA PRO A 301 9.71 23.71 -2.13
C PRO A 301 8.99 22.38 -2.37
N TRP A 302 8.87 21.55 -1.35
CA TRP A 302 8.34 20.18 -1.44
C TRP A 302 6.91 20.09 -1.98
N ARG A 303 6.09 21.15 -1.81
CA ARG A 303 4.74 21.20 -2.42
C ARG A 303 4.83 21.26 -3.95
N ASN A 304 5.82 21.99 -4.49
CA ASN A 304 6.06 22.04 -5.93
C ASN A 304 6.54 20.66 -6.45
N GLN A 305 7.31 19.94 -5.65
CA GLN A 305 7.75 18.58 -5.97
C GLN A 305 6.56 17.61 -6.06
N ILE A 306 5.60 17.69 -5.14
CA ILE A 306 4.35 16.91 -5.23
C ILE A 306 3.58 17.25 -6.50
N THR A 307 3.46 18.54 -6.83
CA THR A 307 2.83 18.97 -8.08
C THR A 307 3.54 18.42 -9.31
N ALA A 308 4.88 18.36 -9.31
CA ALA A 308 5.65 17.76 -10.41
C ALA A 308 5.39 16.25 -10.53
N PHE A 309 5.31 15.53 -9.41
CA PHE A 309 4.93 14.11 -9.39
C PHE A 309 3.51 13.88 -9.93
N CYS A 310 2.55 14.70 -9.52
CA CYS A 310 1.18 14.60 -10.04
C CYS A 310 1.12 14.78 -11.57
N LYS A 311 1.83 15.76 -12.11
CA LYS A 311 1.93 15.97 -13.56
C LYS A 311 2.57 14.76 -14.27
N LEU A 312 3.67 14.25 -13.73
CA LEU A 312 4.39 13.09 -14.25
C LEU A 312 3.49 11.84 -14.30
N TYR A 313 2.80 11.55 -13.19
CA TYR A 313 1.94 10.37 -13.11
C TYR A 313 0.66 10.51 -13.92
N LYS A 314 0.13 11.73 -14.07
CA LYS A 314 -1.02 11.99 -14.94
C LYS A 314 -0.74 11.58 -16.38
N VAL A 315 0.39 12.01 -16.95
CA VAL A 315 0.79 11.67 -18.33
C VAL A 315 0.92 10.14 -18.50
N ARG A 316 1.44 9.45 -17.51
CA ARG A 316 1.58 7.98 -17.54
C ARG A 316 0.24 7.27 -17.40
N ARG A 317 -0.65 7.75 -16.51
CA ARG A 317 -2.01 7.25 -16.38
C ARG A 317 -2.77 7.39 -17.68
N ASP A 318 -2.69 8.56 -18.33
CA ASP A 318 -3.37 8.84 -19.57
C ASP A 318 -2.88 7.89 -20.67
N ALA A 319 -1.55 7.71 -20.82
CA ALA A 319 -0.97 6.72 -21.74
C ALA A 319 -1.45 5.29 -21.49
N MET A 320 -1.62 4.90 -20.22
CA MET A 320 -2.14 3.56 -19.87
C MET A 320 -3.60 3.41 -20.27
N LEU A 321 -4.47 4.39 -19.93
CA LEU A 321 -5.90 4.33 -20.25
C LEU A 321 -6.15 4.34 -21.76
N GLU A 322 -5.46 5.23 -22.50
CA GLU A 322 -5.52 5.27 -23.98
C GLU A 322 -5.11 3.91 -24.59
N SER A 323 -4.05 3.30 -24.04
CA SER A 323 -3.58 2.01 -24.56
C SER A 323 -4.52 0.85 -24.21
N LEU A 324 -5.16 0.87 -23.04
CA LEU A 324 -6.19 -0.11 -22.68
C LEU A 324 -7.39 0.02 -23.61
N ASP A 325 -7.88 1.24 -23.86
CA ASP A 325 -8.98 1.51 -24.80
C ASP A 325 -8.65 1.00 -26.22
N GLN A 326 -7.36 1.10 -26.63
CA GLN A 326 -6.93 0.76 -28.00
C GLN A 326 -6.65 -0.74 -28.18
N TYR A 327 -6.06 -1.42 -27.19
CA TYR A 327 -5.46 -2.75 -27.36
C TYR A 327 -6.13 -3.88 -26.59
N PHE A 328 -6.98 -3.57 -25.61
CA PHE A 328 -7.64 -4.63 -24.86
C PHE A 328 -8.91 -5.10 -25.57
N PRO A 329 -9.20 -6.40 -25.54
CA PRO A 329 -10.36 -6.96 -26.22
C PRO A 329 -11.67 -6.56 -25.52
N LYS A 330 -12.77 -6.62 -26.28
CA LYS A 330 -14.12 -6.42 -25.74
C LYS A 330 -14.41 -7.44 -24.64
N GLY A 331 -15.04 -6.98 -23.54
CA GLY A 331 -15.33 -7.80 -22.36
C GLY A 331 -14.37 -7.55 -21.20
N ALA A 332 -13.20 -6.96 -21.44
CA ALA A 332 -12.37 -6.42 -20.37
C ALA A 332 -12.91 -5.05 -19.90
N THR A 333 -12.80 -4.81 -18.60
CA THR A 333 -13.18 -3.53 -17.97
C THR A 333 -12.05 -3.04 -17.05
N TRP A 334 -11.98 -1.74 -16.80
CA TRP A 334 -10.93 -1.19 -15.92
C TRP A 334 -11.38 0.08 -15.22
N THR A 335 -10.75 0.35 -14.09
CA THR A 335 -10.93 1.60 -13.35
C THR A 335 -10.25 2.77 -14.05
N LYS A 336 -10.76 3.98 -13.81
CA LYS A 336 -10.21 5.25 -14.36
C LYS A 336 -9.74 6.15 -13.21
N PRO A 337 -8.54 5.89 -12.65
CA PRO A 337 -8.05 6.59 -11.46
C PRO A 337 -7.81 8.07 -11.72
N GLN A 338 -8.19 8.91 -10.77
CA GLN A 338 -7.94 10.36 -10.77
C GLN A 338 -6.65 10.74 -10.03
N GLY A 339 -5.85 9.76 -9.62
CA GLY A 339 -4.61 9.92 -8.85
C GLY A 339 -3.97 8.57 -8.52
N GLY A 340 -2.95 8.59 -7.68
CA GLY A 340 -2.26 7.38 -7.25
C GLY A 340 -1.44 6.70 -8.34
N PHE A 341 -1.40 5.37 -8.35
CA PHE A 341 -0.42 4.59 -9.13
C PHE A 341 -1.00 3.46 -9.97
N TYR A 342 -2.30 3.12 -9.81
CA TYR A 342 -2.80 1.82 -10.27
C TYR A 342 -4.08 1.92 -11.08
N VAL A 343 -4.20 1.00 -12.03
CA VAL A 343 -5.44 0.64 -12.72
C VAL A 343 -5.77 -0.80 -12.35
N TRP A 344 -7.02 -1.06 -11.98
CA TRP A 344 -7.55 -2.40 -11.77
C TRP A 344 -8.31 -2.84 -13.01
N VAL A 345 -7.90 -3.97 -13.57
CA VAL A 345 -8.50 -4.54 -14.79
C VAL A 345 -9.22 -5.82 -14.42
N ASN A 346 -10.45 -5.96 -14.92
CA ASN A 346 -11.23 -7.19 -14.86
C ASN A 346 -11.37 -7.76 -16.26
N LEU A 347 -11.06 -9.04 -16.41
CA LEU A 347 -11.27 -9.86 -17.58
C LEU A 347 -12.55 -10.68 -17.41
N PRO A 348 -13.07 -11.35 -18.46
CA PRO A 348 -14.14 -12.32 -18.29
C PRO A 348 -13.79 -13.38 -17.23
N PRO A 349 -14.77 -13.85 -16.42
CA PRO A 349 -14.51 -14.70 -15.24
C PRO A 349 -13.81 -16.03 -15.52
N GLU A 350 -13.88 -16.51 -16.75
CA GLU A 350 -13.20 -17.73 -17.21
C GLU A 350 -11.69 -17.59 -17.40
N ILE A 351 -11.16 -16.35 -17.38
CA ILE A 351 -9.73 -16.09 -17.54
C ILE A 351 -9.05 -16.06 -16.17
N ASP A 352 -8.07 -16.93 -15.97
CA ASP A 352 -7.21 -16.90 -14.77
C ASP A 352 -5.94 -16.11 -15.05
N THR A 353 -5.86 -14.92 -14.47
CA THR A 353 -4.72 -14.00 -14.64
C THR A 353 -3.42 -14.53 -14.03
N LYS A 354 -3.51 -15.38 -13.01
CA LYS A 354 -2.34 -16.03 -12.42
C LYS A 354 -1.79 -17.11 -13.36
N ALA A 355 -2.66 -17.94 -13.93
CA ALA A 355 -2.28 -18.94 -14.91
C ALA A 355 -1.78 -18.32 -16.24
N MET A 356 -2.25 -17.12 -16.60
CA MET A 356 -1.84 -16.37 -17.78
C MET A 356 -0.43 -15.72 -17.61
N MET A 357 0.05 -15.49 -16.38
CA MET A 357 1.29 -14.76 -16.08
C MET A 357 2.52 -15.27 -16.85
N PRO A 358 2.83 -16.59 -16.95
CA PRO A 358 3.98 -17.06 -17.71
C PRO A 358 3.98 -16.59 -19.17
N LYS A 359 2.82 -16.51 -19.82
CA LYS A 359 2.68 -16.04 -21.20
C LYS A 359 2.95 -14.54 -21.31
N ALA A 360 2.46 -13.76 -20.34
CA ALA A 360 2.75 -12.32 -20.26
C ALA A 360 4.27 -12.08 -20.11
N ILE A 361 4.96 -12.86 -19.29
CA ILE A 361 6.43 -12.78 -19.15
C ILE A 361 7.16 -13.11 -20.46
N VAL A 362 6.72 -14.13 -21.21
CA VAL A 362 7.26 -14.43 -22.55
C VAL A 362 7.02 -13.25 -23.50
N ALA A 363 5.86 -12.59 -23.41
CA ALA A 363 5.52 -11.36 -24.14
C ALA A 363 6.18 -10.09 -23.56
N LYS A 364 7.13 -10.25 -22.61
CA LYS A 364 7.94 -9.19 -21.98
C LYS A 364 7.14 -8.15 -21.21
N VAL A 365 6.06 -8.54 -20.58
CA VAL A 365 5.25 -7.68 -19.70
C VAL A 365 4.93 -8.40 -18.40
N ALA A 366 4.97 -7.66 -17.27
CA ALA A 366 4.65 -8.17 -15.94
C ALA A 366 3.56 -7.31 -15.29
N TYR A 367 2.59 -7.95 -14.64
CA TYR A 367 1.50 -7.35 -13.85
C TYR A 367 1.35 -8.09 -12.52
N VAL A 368 0.43 -7.68 -11.65
CA VAL A 368 0.12 -8.45 -10.44
C VAL A 368 -1.25 -9.10 -10.60
N PRO A 369 -1.36 -10.45 -10.48
CA PRO A 369 -2.65 -11.15 -10.52
C PRO A 369 -3.57 -10.69 -9.39
N GLY A 370 -4.87 -10.70 -9.65
CA GLY A 370 -5.87 -10.23 -8.70
C GLY A 370 -5.94 -11.03 -7.41
N THR A 371 -5.64 -12.32 -7.46
CA THR A 371 -5.61 -13.22 -6.29
C THR A 371 -4.71 -12.73 -5.15
N ALA A 372 -3.67 -11.94 -5.46
CA ALA A 372 -2.78 -11.35 -4.46
C ALA A 372 -3.48 -10.34 -3.53
N PHE A 373 -4.63 -9.79 -3.94
CA PHE A 373 -5.34 -8.71 -3.24
C PHE A 373 -6.60 -9.19 -2.53
N TYR A 374 -6.76 -10.50 -2.38
CA TYR A 374 -7.85 -11.15 -1.68
C TYR A 374 -7.31 -12.18 -0.69
N ALA A 375 -7.77 -12.13 0.55
CA ALA A 375 -7.37 -13.08 1.59
C ALA A 375 -7.98 -14.48 1.41
N ASP A 376 -9.09 -14.56 0.68
CA ASP A 376 -9.86 -15.76 0.37
C ASP A 376 -9.53 -16.38 -1.00
N GLY A 377 -8.58 -15.78 -1.74
CA GLY A 377 -8.14 -16.25 -3.05
C GLY A 377 -9.06 -15.90 -4.21
N LEU A 378 -10.06 -15.05 -4.00
CA LEU A 378 -10.90 -14.52 -5.08
C LEU A 378 -10.10 -13.62 -6.03
N GLY A 379 -10.75 -13.09 -7.08
CA GLY A 379 -10.15 -12.17 -8.04
C GLY A 379 -9.25 -12.80 -9.08
N SER A 380 -9.40 -14.10 -9.38
CA SER A 380 -8.61 -14.83 -10.39
C SER A 380 -8.66 -14.18 -11.78
N TRP A 381 -9.79 -13.55 -12.13
CA TRP A 381 -10.00 -12.87 -13.42
C TRP A 381 -9.56 -11.41 -13.45
N SER A 382 -9.00 -10.91 -12.35
CA SER A 382 -8.59 -9.52 -12.22
C SER A 382 -7.07 -9.38 -12.21
N MET A 383 -6.58 -8.18 -12.50
CA MET A 383 -5.16 -7.84 -12.37
C MET A 383 -4.95 -6.37 -12.03
N ARG A 384 -3.86 -6.08 -11.33
CA ARG A 384 -3.40 -4.70 -11.09
C ARG A 384 -2.32 -4.32 -12.07
N LEU A 385 -2.49 -3.18 -12.73
CA LEU A 385 -1.50 -2.53 -13.57
C LEU A 385 -1.00 -1.25 -12.90
N SER A 386 0.31 -1.04 -12.90
CA SER A 386 0.96 0.14 -12.33
C SER A 386 1.56 1.00 -13.43
N TYR A 387 1.27 2.31 -13.39
CA TYR A 387 1.84 3.30 -14.29
C TYR A 387 2.91 4.19 -13.64
N CYS A 388 3.26 3.95 -12.37
CA CYS A 388 4.10 4.88 -11.62
C CYS A 388 5.59 4.88 -12.06
N HIS A 389 6.12 3.77 -12.58
CA HIS A 389 7.54 3.65 -12.89
C HIS A 389 7.88 3.75 -14.38
N PRO A 390 7.24 2.99 -15.32
CA PRO A 390 7.64 3.00 -16.72
C PRO A 390 7.29 4.31 -17.43
N THR A 391 8.03 4.64 -18.51
CA THR A 391 7.71 5.80 -19.36
C THR A 391 6.42 5.57 -20.13
N PRO A 392 5.75 6.62 -20.65
CA PRO A 392 4.55 6.47 -21.48
C PRO A 392 4.75 5.53 -22.68
N GLU A 393 5.92 5.55 -23.33
CA GLU A 393 6.26 4.67 -24.46
C GLU A 393 6.31 3.21 -24.02
N ARG A 394 6.98 2.94 -22.89
CA ARG A 394 7.06 1.59 -22.32
C ARG A 394 5.68 1.10 -21.84
N ILE A 395 4.84 1.99 -21.32
CA ILE A 395 3.44 1.66 -20.97
C ILE A 395 2.68 1.21 -22.22
N ARG A 396 2.73 1.97 -23.32
CA ARG A 396 2.06 1.61 -24.57
C ARG A 396 2.53 0.27 -25.13
N GLU A 397 3.85 0.05 -25.12
CA GLU A 397 4.46 -1.23 -25.52
C GLU A 397 3.93 -2.39 -24.66
N GLY A 398 3.99 -2.25 -23.33
CA GLY A 398 3.55 -3.30 -22.40
C GLY A 398 2.06 -3.60 -22.50
N ILE A 399 1.20 -2.57 -22.61
CA ILE A 399 -0.25 -2.76 -22.73
C ILE A 399 -0.60 -3.40 -24.08
N LYS A 400 0.07 -3.03 -25.17
CA LYS A 400 -0.13 -3.69 -26.47
C LYS A 400 0.22 -5.19 -26.40
N SER A 401 1.39 -5.52 -25.83
CA SER A 401 1.81 -6.91 -25.64
C SER A 401 0.85 -7.69 -24.76
N LEU A 402 0.42 -7.09 -23.64
CA LEU A 402 -0.53 -7.70 -22.71
C LEU A 402 -1.91 -7.91 -23.37
N GLY A 403 -2.40 -6.94 -24.14
CA GLY A 403 -3.66 -7.05 -24.90
C GLY A 403 -3.67 -8.24 -25.83
N SER A 404 -2.58 -8.47 -26.58
CA SER A 404 -2.46 -9.66 -27.45
C SER A 404 -2.46 -10.98 -26.66
N VAL A 405 -1.87 -11.02 -25.46
CA VAL A 405 -1.91 -12.20 -24.60
C VAL A 405 -3.33 -12.46 -24.09
N VAL A 406 -4.04 -11.41 -23.67
CA VAL A 406 -5.44 -11.52 -23.21
C VAL A 406 -6.34 -12.00 -24.34
N GLU A 407 -6.21 -11.44 -25.55
CA GLU A 407 -7.00 -11.85 -26.72
C GLU A 407 -6.82 -13.32 -27.03
N GLN A 408 -5.57 -13.82 -27.10
CA GLN A 408 -5.27 -15.24 -27.30
C GLN A 408 -5.85 -16.15 -26.21
N GLU A 409 -5.85 -15.72 -24.94
CA GLU A 409 -6.48 -16.50 -23.87
C GLU A 409 -8.00 -16.56 -24.00
N MET A 410 -8.64 -15.46 -24.39
CA MET A 410 -10.08 -15.41 -24.61
C MET A 410 -10.49 -16.28 -25.80
N GLU A 411 -9.76 -16.24 -26.93
CA GLU A 411 -10.01 -17.09 -28.11
C GLU A 411 -9.87 -18.58 -27.78
N ARG A 412 -8.81 -18.97 -27.04
CA ARG A 412 -8.62 -20.36 -26.61
C ARG A 412 -9.79 -20.89 -25.79
N ARG A 413 -10.34 -20.07 -24.91
CA ARG A 413 -11.48 -20.46 -24.06
C ARG A 413 -12.79 -20.54 -24.86
N SER A 414 -13.01 -19.60 -25.77
CA SER A 414 -14.18 -19.61 -26.66
C SER A 414 -14.17 -20.79 -27.65
N GLY A 415 -12.99 -21.13 -28.19
CA GLY A 415 -12.83 -22.28 -29.10
C GLY A 415 -12.90 -23.64 -28.40
N GLY A 416 -12.59 -23.72 -27.08
CA GLY A 416 -12.72 -24.95 -26.29
C GLY A 416 -14.17 -25.31 -25.89
N ILE A 417 -15.09 -24.34 -25.91
CA ILE A 417 -16.52 -24.57 -25.65
C ILE A 417 -17.24 -25.17 -26.88
N ALA A 418 -16.66 -25.03 -28.07
CA ALA A 418 -17.26 -25.53 -29.34
C ALA A 418 -16.96 -27.02 -29.63
N LEU A 419 -16.21 -27.72 -28.76
CA LEU A 419 -15.77 -29.12 -28.97
C LEU A 419 -16.24 -30.10 -27.89
N ASN A 420 -17.25 -29.73 -27.04
CA ASN A 420 -17.86 -30.64 -26.06
C ASN A 420 -19.36 -30.70 -26.23
#